data_e994cfaacaccbfb2c35ce4bbcc5120ff
#
_entry.id   e994cfaacaccbfb2c35ce4bbcc5120ff
#
_cell.length_a   1.000
_cell.length_b   1.000
_cell.length_c   1.000
_cell.angle_alpha   90.00
_cell.angle_beta   90.00
_cell.angle_gamma   90.00
#
_symmetry.space_group_name_H-M   'P 1'
#
loop_
_entity.id
_entity.type
_entity.pdbx_description
1 polymer ?
#
loop_
_entity_poly.entity_id
_entity_poly.type
_entity_poly.pdbx_seq_one_letter_code
_entity_poly.pdbx_strand_id
1 'polypeptide(L)'
;GIGEKHNGFLGMKQSYSEAKSALSSIIMRKDNAVMVYSADKIQSMYYSYTIEDENMLYNYIINGQYESVEKKVYEIVERNIGKNLDSEGWRRLYAQIRDVALMVIQTKKLSVSELMRDERLEIIDEKTVDGEQFIDYVNTLLRKTTEYVFVKNTKVDIEDVKKYIDEHFAEELYLDNVSAVFNVNAKYF
;
A
#
# COMPACT_ATOMS: atom_id res chain seq x y z
N GLY A 1 -9.06 -15.06 16.89
CA GLY A 1 -9.37 -16.28 16.13
C GLY A 1 -9.64 -17.46 17.04
N ILE A 2 -10.53 -18.33 16.65
CA ILE A 2 -10.87 -19.56 17.36
C ILE A 2 -10.61 -20.71 16.38
N GLY A 3 -9.73 -21.68 16.75
CA GLY A 3 -9.49 -22.91 16.01
C GLY A 3 -10.53 -23.98 16.37
N GLU A 4 -10.57 -25.07 15.58
CA GLU A 4 -11.39 -26.23 15.88
C GLU A 4 -10.87 -27.00 17.09
N LYS A 5 -11.74 -27.80 17.70
CA LYS A 5 -11.38 -28.64 18.85
C LYS A 5 -10.72 -29.93 18.35
N HIS A 6 -9.46 -30.10 18.69
CA HIS A 6 -8.69 -31.31 18.42
C HIS A 6 -8.25 -32.00 19.71
N ASN A 7 -7.99 -33.30 19.67
CA ASN A 7 -7.61 -34.07 20.84
C ASN A 7 -6.08 -34.23 20.92
N GLY A 8 -5.58 -34.19 22.16
CA GLY A 8 -4.17 -34.47 22.48
C GLY A 8 -3.22 -33.28 22.17
N PHE A 9 -1.93 -33.46 22.47
CA PHE A 9 -0.93 -32.41 22.34
C PHE A 9 -0.72 -31.92 20.90
N LEU A 10 -0.74 -32.83 19.93
CA LEU A 10 -0.68 -32.47 18.51
C LEU A 10 -1.92 -31.70 18.07
N GLY A 11 -3.09 -32.02 18.63
CA GLY A 11 -4.34 -31.32 18.37
C GLY A 11 -4.30 -29.87 18.86
N MET A 12 -3.62 -29.58 20.00
CA MET A 12 -3.43 -28.21 20.46
C MET A 12 -2.64 -27.35 19.46
N LYS A 13 -1.58 -27.91 18.89
CA LYS A 13 -0.78 -27.22 17.88
C LYS A 13 -1.61 -26.92 16.64
N GLN A 14 -2.47 -27.85 16.24
CA GLN A 14 -3.38 -27.68 15.09
C GLN A 14 -4.44 -26.62 15.40
N SER A 15 -5.16 -26.70 16.54
CA SER A 15 -6.12 -25.66 16.97
C SER A 15 -5.49 -24.27 17.02
N TYR A 16 -4.26 -24.17 17.50
CA TYR A 16 -3.54 -22.89 17.53
C TYR A 16 -3.25 -22.35 16.12
N SER A 17 -2.78 -23.21 15.20
CA SER A 17 -2.53 -22.84 13.81
C SER A 17 -3.81 -22.35 13.12
N GLU A 18 -4.91 -23.05 13.33
CA GLU A 18 -6.24 -22.70 12.82
C GLU A 18 -6.75 -21.38 13.39
N ALA A 19 -6.62 -21.18 14.71
CA ALA A 19 -6.97 -19.93 15.35
C ALA A 19 -6.15 -18.74 14.81
N LYS A 20 -4.87 -18.97 14.55
CA LYS A 20 -3.97 -17.98 13.95
C LYS A 20 -4.39 -17.65 12.51
N SER A 21 -4.77 -18.64 11.71
CA SER A 21 -5.29 -18.44 10.35
C SER A 21 -6.61 -17.66 10.36
N ALA A 22 -7.53 -17.98 11.27
CA ALA A 22 -8.76 -17.23 11.45
C ALA A 22 -8.50 -15.78 11.87
N LEU A 23 -7.52 -15.54 12.75
CA LEU A 23 -7.12 -14.20 13.19
C LEU A 23 -6.56 -13.37 12.04
N SER A 24 -5.72 -13.96 11.21
CA SER A 24 -5.09 -13.26 10.07
C SER A 24 -6.12 -12.66 9.10
N SER A 25 -7.28 -13.31 8.95
CA SER A 25 -8.37 -12.79 8.13
C SER A 25 -9.11 -11.60 8.76
N ILE A 26 -8.98 -11.38 10.09
CA ILE A 26 -9.59 -10.24 10.81
C ILE A 26 -8.71 -9.01 10.72
N ILE A 27 -7.40 -9.16 10.78
CA ILE A 27 -6.43 -8.06 10.75
C ILE A 27 -6.68 -7.15 9.54
N MET A 28 -7.08 -7.75 8.41
CA MET A 28 -7.41 -7.04 7.18
C MET A 28 -8.71 -6.23 7.21
N ARG A 29 -9.64 -6.56 8.12
CA ARG A 29 -10.97 -5.95 8.15
C ARG A 29 -11.07 -4.72 9.06
N LYS A 30 -10.09 -4.48 9.94
CA LYS A 30 -10.14 -3.49 11.02
C LYS A 30 -11.40 -3.61 11.91
N ASP A 31 -12.05 -4.78 11.91
CA ASP A 31 -13.27 -5.04 12.67
C ASP A 31 -12.95 -5.75 13.97
N ASN A 32 -13.64 -5.36 15.06
CA ASN A 32 -13.63 -6.08 16.33
C ASN A 32 -14.49 -7.36 16.25
N ALA A 33 -14.18 -8.24 15.30
CA ALA A 33 -14.94 -9.48 15.08
C ALA A 33 -14.21 -10.68 15.66
N VAL A 34 -14.98 -11.68 16.13
CA VAL A 34 -14.47 -13.00 16.48
C VAL A 34 -14.63 -13.91 15.26
N MET A 35 -13.53 -14.42 14.73
CA MET A 35 -13.56 -15.39 13.63
C MET A 35 -13.30 -16.79 14.18
N VAL A 36 -14.16 -17.73 13.78
CA VAL A 36 -14.00 -19.16 14.03
C VAL A 36 -13.47 -19.82 12.78
N TYR A 37 -12.43 -20.61 12.91
CA TYR A 37 -11.92 -21.43 11.83
C TYR A 37 -12.99 -22.45 11.44
N SER A 38 -13.16 -22.71 10.16
CA SER A 38 -14.05 -23.74 9.63
C SER A 38 -13.33 -24.44 8.48
N ALA A 39 -13.09 -25.73 8.62
CA ALA A 39 -12.45 -26.58 7.62
C ALA A 39 -13.28 -26.68 6.33
N ASP A 40 -14.60 -26.50 6.41
CA ASP A 40 -15.51 -26.53 5.27
C ASP A 40 -15.37 -25.31 4.34
N LYS A 41 -14.73 -24.24 4.83
CA LYS A 41 -14.32 -23.14 3.98
C LYS A 41 -12.99 -23.52 3.32
N ILE A 42 -13.08 -24.16 2.16
CA ILE A 42 -11.92 -24.36 1.29
C ILE A 42 -11.22 -23.02 1.18
N GLN A 43 -10.05 -22.92 1.81
CA GLN A 43 -9.23 -21.70 1.77
C GLN A 43 -8.90 -21.45 0.30
N SER A 44 -9.48 -20.39 -0.24
CA SER A 44 -9.21 -20.02 -1.62
C SER A 44 -7.77 -19.53 -1.70
N MET A 45 -6.93 -20.28 -2.40
CA MET A 45 -5.59 -19.83 -2.76
C MET A 45 -5.63 -18.75 -3.86
N TYR A 46 -6.82 -18.46 -4.39
CA TYR A 46 -6.98 -17.54 -5.52
C TYR A 46 -7.48 -16.18 -5.05
N TYR A 47 -6.60 -15.21 -5.05
CA TYR A 47 -6.97 -13.80 -4.94
C TYR A 47 -7.24 -13.20 -6.33
N SER A 48 -8.00 -12.10 -6.34
CA SER A 48 -8.29 -11.33 -7.54
C SER A 48 -7.34 -10.14 -7.63
N TYR A 49 -6.37 -10.27 -8.51
CA TYR A 49 -5.45 -9.21 -8.90
C TYR A 49 -5.23 -9.32 -10.40
N THR A 50 -5.49 -8.26 -11.12
CA THR A 50 -5.48 -8.28 -12.57
C THR A 50 -4.33 -7.43 -13.12
N ILE A 51 -3.96 -7.67 -14.38
CA ILE A 51 -3.00 -6.81 -15.09
C ILE A 51 -3.48 -5.36 -15.15
N GLU A 52 -4.80 -5.14 -15.19
CA GLU A 52 -5.38 -3.80 -15.14
C GLU A 52 -5.13 -3.13 -13.79
N ASP A 53 -5.28 -3.85 -12.66
CA ASP A 53 -4.96 -3.35 -11.33
C ASP A 53 -3.49 -2.93 -11.23
N GLU A 54 -2.59 -3.76 -11.76
CA GLU A 54 -1.15 -3.51 -11.79
C GLU A 54 -0.83 -2.25 -12.61
N ASN A 55 -1.38 -2.15 -13.83
CA ASN A 55 -1.17 -1.00 -14.70
C ASN A 55 -1.73 0.30 -14.08
N MET A 56 -2.90 0.25 -13.43
CA MET A 56 -3.48 1.41 -12.76
C MET A 56 -2.62 1.86 -11.59
N LEU A 57 -2.19 0.93 -10.72
CA LEU A 57 -1.29 1.24 -9.61
C LEU A 57 0.03 1.84 -10.12
N TYR A 58 0.65 1.22 -11.13
CA TYR A 58 1.86 1.74 -11.73
C TYR A 58 1.69 3.18 -12.23
N ASN A 59 0.61 3.44 -12.97
CA ASN A 59 0.33 4.77 -13.50
C ASN A 59 0.08 5.80 -12.40
N TYR A 60 -0.65 5.44 -11.34
CA TYR A 60 -0.89 6.35 -10.22
C TYR A 60 0.41 6.67 -9.46
N ILE A 61 1.25 5.66 -9.22
CA ILE A 61 2.54 5.86 -8.53
C ILE A 61 3.46 6.74 -9.38
N ILE A 62 3.62 6.45 -10.69
CA ILE A 62 4.57 7.16 -11.54
C ILE A 62 4.14 8.61 -11.83
N ASN A 63 2.85 8.91 -11.64
CA ASN A 63 2.29 10.26 -11.74
C ASN A 63 2.18 10.97 -10.37
N GLY A 64 2.61 10.33 -9.27
CA GLY A 64 2.59 10.93 -7.95
C GLY A 64 1.19 11.08 -7.34
N GLN A 65 0.21 10.29 -7.76
CA GLN A 65 -1.21 10.38 -7.37
C GLN A 65 -1.51 9.48 -6.17
N TYR A 66 -1.03 9.84 -4.98
CA TYR A 66 -1.13 8.97 -3.80
C TYR A 66 -2.57 8.62 -3.41
N GLU A 67 -3.51 9.57 -3.44
CA GLU A 67 -4.92 9.31 -3.12
C GLU A 67 -5.54 8.26 -4.05
N SER A 68 -5.15 8.28 -5.33
CA SER A 68 -5.58 7.26 -6.31
C SER A 68 -4.95 5.90 -6.05
N VAL A 69 -3.69 5.86 -5.59
CA VAL A 69 -3.01 4.62 -5.17
C VAL A 69 -3.75 4.02 -3.98
N GLU A 70 -4.01 4.80 -2.93
CA GLU A 70 -4.69 4.36 -1.71
C GLU A 70 -6.09 3.82 -2.02
N LYS A 71 -6.88 4.56 -2.82
CA LYS A 71 -8.20 4.12 -3.27
C LYS A 71 -8.13 2.82 -4.05
N LYS A 72 -7.16 2.67 -4.95
CA LYS A 72 -7.02 1.46 -5.77
C LYS A 72 -6.61 0.25 -4.92
N VAL A 73 -5.70 0.41 -3.97
CA VAL A 73 -5.35 -0.64 -3.01
C VAL A 73 -6.58 -1.06 -2.21
N TYR A 74 -7.37 -0.10 -1.73
CA TYR A 74 -8.61 -0.39 -1.03
C TYR A 74 -9.59 -1.20 -1.89
N GLU A 75 -9.81 -0.84 -3.15
CA GLU A 75 -10.67 -1.58 -4.09
C GLU A 75 -10.20 -3.02 -4.31
N ILE A 76 -8.88 -3.23 -4.43
CA ILE A 76 -8.28 -4.56 -4.57
C ILE A 76 -8.52 -5.39 -3.30
N VAL A 77 -8.30 -4.82 -2.13
CA VAL A 77 -8.50 -5.48 -0.84
C VAL A 77 -9.97 -5.85 -0.64
N GLU A 78 -10.89 -4.91 -0.83
CA GLU A 78 -12.34 -5.12 -0.71
C GLU A 78 -12.83 -6.28 -1.60
N ARG A 79 -12.38 -6.32 -2.85
CA ARG A 79 -12.72 -7.40 -3.78
C ARG A 79 -12.25 -8.78 -3.32
N ASN A 80 -11.27 -8.83 -2.43
CA ASN A 80 -10.69 -10.07 -1.92
C ASN A 80 -11.20 -10.47 -0.52
N ILE A 81 -11.82 -9.56 0.24
CA ILE A 81 -12.35 -9.86 1.59
C ILE A 81 -13.33 -11.04 1.56
N GLY A 82 -14.19 -11.12 0.56
CA GLY A 82 -15.18 -12.20 0.41
C GLY A 82 -14.59 -13.56 -0.03
N LYS A 83 -13.30 -13.63 -0.37
CA LYS A 83 -12.69 -14.85 -0.94
C LYS A 83 -12.09 -15.79 0.09
N ASN A 84 -12.22 -15.48 1.38
CA ASN A 84 -11.68 -16.29 2.48
C ASN A 84 -10.18 -16.65 2.31
N LEU A 85 -9.37 -15.68 1.88
CA LEU A 85 -7.93 -15.86 1.77
C LEU A 85 -7.34 -16.18 3.14
N ASP A 86 -6.41 -17.13 3.18
CA ASP A 86 -5.57 -17.35 4.34
C ASP A 86 -4.49 -16.25 4.46
N SER A 87 -3.68 -16.34 5.52
CA SER A 87 -2.59 -15.38 5.74
C SER A 87 -1.57 -15.37 4.61
N GLU A 88 -1.34 -16.51 3.99
CA GLU A 88 -0.41 -16.63 2.87
C GLU A 88 -1.00 -16.02 1.59
N GLY A 89 -2.29 -16.21 1.33
CA GLY A 89 -2.98 -15.57 0.20
C GLY A 89 -2.96 -14.05 0.29
N TRP A 90 -3.19 -13.50 1.49
CA TRP A 90 -3.07 -12.06 1.73
C TRP A 90 -1.63 -11.56 1.55
N ARG A 91 -0.66 -12.30 2.07
CA ARG A 91 0.76 -11.97 1.91
C ARG A 91 1.15 -11.92 0.44
N ARG A 92 0.74 -12.89 -0.36
CA ARG A 92 0.99 -12.92 -1.81
C ARG A 92 0.34 -11.76 -2.54
N LEU A 93 -0.90 -11.40 -2.19
CA LEU A 93 -1.58 -10.23 -2.76
C LEU A 93 -0.81 -8.94 -2.48
N TYR A 94 -0.42 -8.71 -1.23
CA TYR A 94 0.36 -7.53 -0.87
C TYR A 94 1.77 -7.53 -1.45
N ALA A 95 2.37 -8.71 -1.64
CA ALA A 95 3.65 -8.83 -2.34
C ALA A 95 3.54 -8.35 -3.80
N GLN A 96 2.48 -8.70 -4.52
CA GLN A 96 2.26 -8.20 -5.87
C GLN A 96 2.03 -6.68 -5.91
N ILE A 97 1.26 -6.15 -4.96
CA ILE A 97 1.07 -4.69 -4.83
C ILE A 97 2.42 -4.00 -4.55
N ARG A 98 3.24 -4.55 -3.65
CA ARG A 98 4.61 -4.08 -3.37
C ARG A 98 5.48 -4.07 -4.62
N ASP A 99 5.41 -5.12 -5.43
CA ASP A 99 6.27 -5.29 -6.60
C ASP A 99 6.04 -4.19 -7.64
N VAL A 100 4.83 -3.61 -7.70
CA VAL A 100 4.56 -2.42 -8.52
C VAL A 100 5.36 -1.21 -8.04
N ALA A 101 5.42 -0.97 -6.72
CA ALA A 101 6.26 0.10 -6.18
C ALA A 101 7.74 -0.14 -6.46
N LEU A 102 8.23 -1.38 -6.31
CA LEU A 102 9.61 -1.75 -6.62
C LEU A 102 9.93 -1.55 -8.09
N MET A 103 8.99 -1.84 -9.00
CA MET A 103 9.15 -1.59 -10.44
C MET A 103 9.33 -0.08 -10.73
N VAL A 104 8.55 0.79 -10.08
CA VAL A 104 8.70 2.25 -10.22
C VAL A 104 10.05 2.70 -9.65
N ILE A 105 10.44 2.21 -8.46
CA ILE A 105 11.72 2.48 -7.82
C ILE A 105 12.86 2.13 -8.77
N GLN A 106 12.83 0.95 -9.38
CA GLN A 106 13.84 0.50 -10.33
C GLN A 106 13.84 1.37 -11.60
N THR A 107 12.68 1.68 -12.17
CA THR A 107 12.53 2.51 -13.36
C THR A 107 13.09 3.92 -13.13
N LYS A 108 12.85 4.48 -11.95
CA LYS A 108 13.34 5.82 -11.55
C LYS A 108 14.76 5.77 -10.97
N LYS A 109 15.40 4.60 -10.88
CA LYS A 109 16.73 4.38 -10.29
C LYS A 109 16.86 4.92 -8.87
N LEU A 110 15.82 4.66 -8.05
CA LEU A 110 15.77 5.06 -6.64
C LEU A 110 16.38 3.98 -5.75
N SER A 111 16.76 4.36 -4.54
CA SER A 111 17.16 3.42 -3.50
C SER A 111 16.03 3.24 -2.47
N VAL A 112 15.62 2.00 -2.24
CA VAL A 112 14.63 1.68 -1.20
C VAL A 112 15.11 2.15 0.18
N SER A 113 16.39 1.97 0.48
CA SER A 113 16.99 2.41 1.75
C SER A 113 16.96 3.92 1.94
N GLU A 114 17.08 4.70 0.87
CA GLU A 114 16.94 6.17 0.93
C GLU A 114 15.50 6.60 1.14
N LEU A 115 14.54 5.95 0.44
CA LEU A 115 13.12 6.23 0.59
C LEU A 115 12.60 5.92 2.00
N MET A 116 13.12 4.85 2.62
CA MET A 116 12.67 4.35 3.92
C MET A 116 13.51 4.84 5.10
N ARG A 117 14.50 5.70 4.90
CA ARG A 117 15.46 6.14 5.91
C ARG A 117 14.82 6.69 7.18
N ASP A 118 13.74 7.45 7.03
CA ASP A 118 13.07 8.16 8.14
C ASP A 118 12.05 7.28 8.89
N GLU A 119 11.72 6.10 8.36
CA GLU A 119 10.60 5.30 8.86
C GLU A 119 11.03 4.15 9.79
N ARG A 120 12.27 4.02 10.19
CA ARG A 120 12.78 2.89 11.00
C ARG A 120 12.36 1.50 10.49
N LEU A 121 11.86 1.43 9.27
CA LEU A 121 11.48 0.20 8.59
C LEU A 121 12.71 -0.27 7.82
N GLU A 122 13.49 -1.14 8.42
CA GLU A 122 14.53 -1.88 7.70
C GLU A 122 13.88 -2.67 6.56
N ILE A 123 14.67 -3.02 5.54
CA ILE A 123 14.22 -3.92 4.47
C ILE A 123 13.68 -5.19 5.14
N ILE A 124 12.36 -5.32 5.15
CA ILE A 124 11.68 -6.40 5.85
C ILE A 124 11.80 -7.67 5.01
N ASP A 125 12.37 -8.72 5.59
CA ASP A 125 12.28 -10.07 5.02
C ASP A 125 10.83 -10.55 5.16
N GLU A 126 10.15 -10.62 4.02
CA GLU A 126 8.76 -11.05 3.87
C GLU A 126 8.41 -12.34 4.62
N LYS A 127 9.40 -13.24 4.80
CA LYS A 127 9.18 -14.56 5.42
C LYS A 127 9.21 -14.53 6.94
N THR A 128 9.86 -13.55 7.53
CA THR A 128 10.11 -13.49 8.98
C THR A 128 9.18 -12.53 9.71
N VAL A 129 8.53 -11.64 8.98
CA VAL A 129 7.70 -10.57 9.52
C VAL A 129 6.25 -11.01 9.67
N ASP A 130 5.62 -10.52 10.72
CA ASP A 130 4.19 -10.62 10.94
C ASP A 130 3.41 -9.96 9.79
N GLY A 131 2.21 -10.51 9.51
CA GLY A 131 1.39 -10.07 8.38
C GLY A 131 0.99 -8.60 8.46
N GLU A 132 0.70 -8.06 9.66
CA GLU A 132 0.34 -6.66 9.88
C GLU A 132 1.54 -5.75 9.57
N GLN A 133 2.70 -6.08 10.09
CA GLN A 133 3.93 -5.33 9.80
C GLN A 133 4.29 -5.34 8.31
N PHE A 134 4.04 -6.45 7.62
CA PHE A 134 4.27 -6.53 6.18
C PHE A 134 3.33 -5.61 5.39
N ILE A 135 2.06 -5.53 5.77
CA ILE A 135 1.09 -4.63 5.16
C ILE A 135 1.47 -3.17 5.39
N ASP A 136 1.82 -2.82 6.61
CA ASP A 136 2.27 -1.46 6.95
C ASP A 136 3.51 -1.06 6.16
N TYR A 137 4.46 -2.01 6.01
CA TYR A 137 5.62 -1.82 5.16
C TYR A 137 5.23 -1.53 3.70
N VAL A 138 4.34 -2.34 3.11
CA VAL A 138 3.90 -2.15 1.71
C VAL A 138 3.20 -0.81 1.53
N ASN A 139 2.28 -0.45 2.43
CA ASN A 139 1.57 0.82 2.38
C ASN A 139 2.53 2.01 2.51
N THR A 140 3.52 1.91 3.41
CA THR A 140 4.55 2.95 3.58
C THR A 140 5.43 3.06 2.34
N LEU A 141 5.83 1.94 1.75
CA LEU A 141 6.63 1.92 0.52
C LEU A 141 5.87 2.57 -0.65
N LEU A 142 4.60 2.24 -0.84
CA LEU A 142 3.74 2.86 -1.85
C LEU A 142 3.66 4.38 -1.65
N ARG A 143 3.38 4.82 -0.43
CA ARG A 143 3.29 6.24 -0.08
C ARG A 143 4.60 6.97 -0.39
N LYS A 144 5.71 6.50 0.17
CA LYS A 144 7.03 7.14 0.00
C LYS A 144 7.47 7.18 -1.47
N THR A 145 7.23 6.09 -2.21
CA THR A 145 7.57 6.05 -3.64
C THR A 145 6.75 7.07 -4.42
N THR A 146 5.45 7.16 -4.15
CA THR A 146 4.54 8.09 -4.83
C THR A 146 4.85 9.55 -4.50
N GLU A 147 5.09 9.86 -3.21
CA GLU A 147 5.51 11.19 -2.75
C GLU A 147 6.83 11.62 -3.39
N TYR A 148 7.82 10.72 -3.42
CA TYR A 148 9.11 11.02 -4.05
C TYR A 148 8.97 11.33 -5.53
N VAL A 149 8.19 10.52 -6.25
CA VAL A 149 7.95 10.73 -7.68
C VAL A 149 7.20 12.04 -7.90
N PHE A 150 6.22 12.35 -7.05
CA PHE A 150 5.51 13.63 -7.09
C PHE A 150 6.47 14.81 -6.96
N VAL A 151 7.32 14.83 -5.92
CA VAL A 151 8.31 15.89 -5.70
C VAL A 151 9.30 16.02 -6.87
N LYS A 152 9.69 14.89 -7.48
CA LYS A 152 10.60 14.90 -8.66
C LYS A 152 9.93 15.38 -9.93
N ASN A 153 8.66 15.03 -10.13
CA ASN A 153 7.90 15.47 -11.30
C ASN A 153 7.49 16.95 -11.17
N THR A 154 7.35 17.44 -9.93
CA THR A 154 7.05 18.83 -9.60
C THR A 154 8.32 19.66 -9.37
N LYS A 155 9.43 19.39 -10.05
CA LYS A 155 10.54 20.34 -10.10
C LYS A 155 10.07 21.61 -10.81
N VAL A 156 9.26 22.35 -10.10
CA VAL A 156 9.04 23.75 -10.41
C VAL A 156 10.34 24.45 -10.05
N ASP A 157 10.96 25.05 -11.04
CA ASP A 157 12.08 25.92 -10.77
C ASP A 157 11.56 27.11 -9.94
N ILE A 158 12.09 27.26 -8.73
CA ILE A 158 11.69 28.37 -7.83
C ILE A 158 11.89 29.71 -8.56
N GLU A 159 12.84 29.81 -9.46
CA GLU A 159 13.06 31.00 -10.28
C GLU A 159 11.91 31.25 -11.25
N ASP A 160 11.33 30.20 -11.84
CA ASP A 160 10.15 30.32 -12.70
C ASP A 160 8.91 30.76 -11.91
N VAL A 161 8.73 30.26 -10.66
CA VAL A 161 7.65 30.70 -9.76
C VAL A 161 7.82 32.17 -9.40
N LYS A 162 9.02 32.60 -8.99
CA LYS A 162 9.30 34.00 -8.66
C LYS A 162 9.01 34.89 -9.86
N LYS A 163 9.50 34.51 -11.04
CA LYS A 163 9.27 35.23 -12.27
C LYS A 163 7.79 35.37 -12.57
N TYR A 164 7.01 34.29 -12.43
CA TYR A 164 5.56 34.34 -12.61
C TYR A 164 4.89 35.29 -11.63
N ILE A 165 5.26 35.23 -10.35
CA ILE A 165 4.73 36.12 -9.31
C ILE A 165 5.11 37.58 -9.66
N ASP A 166 6.34 37.85 -10.05
CA ASP A 166 6.82 39.18 -10.43
C ASP A 166 6.11 39.74 -11.68
N GLU A 167 5.75 38.88 -12.63
CA GLU A 167 5.01 39.25 -13.85
C GLU A 167 3.50 39.50 -13.58
N HIS A 168 2.93 38.88 -12.54
CA HIS A 168 1.50 38.90 -12.23
C HIS A 168 1.17 39.54 -10.87
N PHE A 169 2.12 40.23 -10.22
CA PHE A 169 1.93 40.77 -8.88
C PHE A 169 0.78 41.79 -8.75
N ALA A 170 0.35 42.36 -9.87
CA ALA A 170 -0.78 43.28 -9.91
C ALA A 170 -2.16 42.58 -9.99
N GLU A 171 -2.16 41.26 -10.14
CA GLU A 171 -3.37 40.42 -10.19
C GLU A 171 -3.62 39.78 -8.82
N GLU A 172 -4.85 39.28 -8.59
CA GLU A 172 -5.15 38.49 -7.39
C GLU A 172 -4.48 37.11 -7.48
N LEU A 173 -3.31 36.97 -6.88
CA LEU A 173 -2.56 35.72 -6.80
C LEU A 173 -3.02 34.89 -5.60
N TYR A 174 -3.81 33.87 -5.86
CA TYR A 174 -4.13 32.84 -4.86
C TYR A 174 -3.20 31.63 -5.03
N LEU A 175 -2.85 30.99 -3.93
CA LEU A 175 -2.00 29.79 -3.92
C LEU A 175 -2.52 28.71 -4.86
N ASP A 176 -3.84 28.51 -4.91
CA ASP A 176 -4.48 27.54 -5.78
C ASP A 176 -4.27 27.84 -7.27
N ASN A 177 -4.32 29.14 -7.64
CA ASN A 177 -4.12 29.57 -9.02
C ASN A 177 -2.67 29.38 -9.44
N VAL A 178 -1.73 29.80 -8.60
CA VAL A 178 -0.30 29.64 -8.86
C VAL A 178 0.08 28.15 -8.94
N SER A 179 -0.41 27.35 -8.00
CA SER A 179 -0.15 25.92 -7.99
C SER A 179 -0.71 25.22 -9.24
N ALA A 180 -1.86 25.64 -9.73
CA ALA A 180 -2.45 25.11 -10.98
C ALA A 180 -1.61 25.43 -12.22
N VAL A 181 -1.05 26.64 -12.30
CA VAL A 181 -0.17 27.06 -13.41
C VAL A 181 1.07 26.17 -13.51
N PHE A 182 1.65 25.86 -12.35
CA PHE A 182 2.84 25.02 -12.27
C PHE A 182 2.53 23.52 -12.14
N ASN A 183 1.25 23.13 -12.20
CA ASN A 183 0.79 21.75 -12.05
C ASN A 183 1.30 21.08 -10.74
N VAL A 184 1.27 21.84 -9.65
CA VAL A 184 1.69 21.45 -8.32
C VAL A 184 0.48 21.41 -7.40
N ASN A 185 0.47 20.49 -6.42
CA ASN A 185 -0.56 20.53 -5.40
C ASN A 185 -0.28 21.68 -4.42
N ALA A 186 -1.27 22.57 -4.19
CA ALA A 186 -1.17 23.72 -3.29
C ALA A 186 -0.66 23.38 -1.87
N LYS A 187 -0.87 22.15 -1.41
CA LYS A 187 -0.37 21.66 -0.11
C LYS A 187 1.16 21.52 -0.06
N TYR A 188 1.83 21.40 -1.21
CA TYR A 188 3.27 21.17 -1.32
C TYR A 188 4.00 22.36 -1.99
N PHE A 189 3.29 23.46 -2.20
CA PHE A 189 3.81 24.72 -2.71
C PHE A 189 4.26 25.62 -1.56
#